data_681081bb4f4f9506a681c6fce242f6a3
#
_entry.id   681081bb4f4f9506a681c6fce242f6a3
#
_cell.length_a   1.000
_cell.length_b   1.000
_cell.length_c   1.000
_cell.angle_alpha   90.00
_cell.angle_beta   90.00
_cell.angle_gamma   90.00
#
_symmetry.space_group_name_H-M   'P 1'
#
loop_
_entity.id
_entity.type
_entity.pdbx_description
1 polymer ?
#
loop_
_entity_poly.entity_id
_entity_poly.type
_entity_poly.pdbx_seq_one_letter_code
_entity_poly.pdbx_strand_id
1 'polypeptide(L)'
;DTFDLICPSEYMIMKLMKEHRLEPFSSSFYDTSDPDNYYAKGVSPYIRKRFDELKINGEELSKYGAGYMWGTMGIVYNPKEVDEKDTDHWSMLLDTKYRKRITMKDSIRDSYIVAQAIRKEKELSSQQFTQAPDYSNRLFEEMNDTSVKAVDEIQEILGDMRENAYSLETDSGKADMVTGKVVANMQWSGDGVYTMDQAEEDGLELSFAVPKEASNLWFDGWCMLKKGVRSDAKKQQAAEAFVNFLSRPDNVIKNMYYIGYTSVISGGDSPLIYEYADWCYGAEDEDTDTVPYSLRYFFTEEDENASQDYVLQVPVGEERRQVFAGYPPRDVITRSAIMQCFDDEQNKRISRMWTNIRCFEWEDLF
;
A
#
# COMPACT_ATOMS: atom_id res chain seq x y z
N ASP A 1 -19.87 -10.16 17.31
CA ASP A 1 -19.44 -10.34 15.91
C ASP A 1 -20.68 -10.64 15.08
N THR A 2 -21.09 -9.66 14.28
CA THR A 2 -22.30 -9.73 13.44
C THR A 2 -21.98 -9.95 11.96
N PHE A 3 -20.67 -9.92 11.60
CA PHE A 3 -20.22 -10.06 10.22
C PHE A 3 -19.71 -11.47 9.95
N ASP A 4 -20.02 -12.01 8.78
CA ASP A 4 -19.47 -13.27 8.28
C ASP A 4 -18.13 -13.05 7.58
N LEU A 5 -18.01 -11.94 6.83
CA LEU A 5 -16.85 -11.56 6.03
C LEU A 5 -16.45 -10.10 6.32
N ILE A 6 -15.16 -9.84 6.38
CA ILE A 6 -14.58 -8.49 6.53
C ILE A 6 -13.38 -8.34 5.60
N CYS A 7 -13.00 -7.09 5.28
CA CYS A 7 -11.85 -6.80 4.42
C CYS A 7 -10.92 -5.80 5.13
N PRO A 8 -10.09 -6.24 6.07
CA PRO A 8 -9.10 -5.41 6.73
C PRO A 8 -7.73 -5.49 6.06
N SER A 9 -6.83 -4.59 6.47
CA SER A 9 -5.43 -4.64 6.07
C SER A 9 -4.68 -5.84 6.67
N GLU A 10 -3.58 -6.23 6.04
CA GLU A 10 -2.82 -7.45 6.33
C GLU A 10 -2.43 -7.62 7.80
N TYR A 11 -1.99 -6.57 8.49
CA TYR A 11 -1.61 -6.65 9.90
C TYR A 11 -2.79 -7.00 10.82
N MET A 12 -4.02 -6.63 10.42
CA MET A 12 -5.23 -7.02 11.17
C MET A 12 -5.61 -8.47 10.84
N ILE A 13 -5.44 -8.92 9.60
CA ILE A 13 -5.61 -10.34 9.23
C ILE A 13 -4.65 -11.19 10.07
N MET A 14 -3.37 -10.81 10.14
CA MET A 14 -2.36 -11.47 10.98
C MET A 14 -2.77 -11.52 12.46
N LYS A 15 -3.30 -10.42 13.00
CA LYS A 15 -3.79 -10.38 14.38
C LYS A 15 -4.93 -11.35 14.60
N LEU A 16 -5.92 -11.37 13.71
CA LEU A 16 -7.07 -12.27 13.80
C LEU A 16 -6.66 -13.74 13.63
N MET A 17 -5.65 -14.04 12.80
CA MET A 17 -5.04 -15.36 12.72
C MET A 17 -4.38 -15.76 14.03
N LYS A 18 -3.56 -14.88 14.62
CA LYS A 18 -2.88 -15.09 15.90
C LYS A 18 -3.87 -15.37 17.03
N GLU A 19 -5.02 -14.73 17.01
CA GLU A 19 -6.13 -14.91 17.97
C GLU A 19 -7.07 -16.08 17.60
N HIS A 20 -6.80 -16.84 16.54
CA HIS A 20 -7.61 -17.95 16.05
C HIS A 20 -9.08 -17.57 15.76
N ARG A 21 -9.31 -16.37 15.26
CA ARG A 21 -10.66 -15.82 15.00
C ARG A 21 -11.14 -15.98 13.57
N LEU A 22 -10.29 -16.45 12.66
CA LEU A 22 -10.61 -16.62 11.24
C LEU A 22 -10.98 -18.06 10.93
N GLU A 23 -11.95 -18.23 10.01
CA GLU A 23 -12.26 -19.48 9.32
C GLU A 23 -11.42 -19.54 8.04
N PRO A 24 -10.71 -20.65 7.75
CA PRO A 24 -9.95 -20.76 6.51
C PRO A 24 -10.88 -20.86 5.30
N PHE A 25 -10.42 -20.39 4.15
CA PHE A 25 -11.06 -20.70 2.88
C PHE A 25 -10.98 -22.19 2.58
N SER A 26 -12.00 -22.73 1.92
CA SER A 26 -12.06 -24.15 1.58
C SER A 26 -11.04 -24.52 0.50
N SER A 27 -10.67 -25.79 0.43
CA SER A 27 -9.82 -26.28 -0.66
C SER A 27 -10.46 -26.12 -2.04
N SER A 28 -11.79 -26.17 -2.12
CA SER A 28 -12.53 -25.94 -3.36
C SER A 28 -12.45 -24.50 -3.85
N PHE A 29 -12.28 -23.51 -2.96
CA PHE A 29 -12.06 -22.11 -3.34
C PHE A 29 -10.76 -21.90 -4.14
N TYR A 30 -9.75 -22.75 -3.90
CA TYR A 30 -8.46 -22.71 -4.60
C TYR A 30 -8.36 -23.67 -5.79
N ASP A 31 -9.42 -24.38 -6.13
CA ASP A 31 -9.44 -25.29 -7.29
C ASP A 31 -9.52 -24.46 -8.58
N THR A 32 -8.39 -24.33 -9.28
CA THR A 32 -8.30 -23.58 -10.54
C THR A 32 -9.01 -24.27 -11.72
N SER A 33 -9.44 -25.52 -11.56
CA SER A 33 -10.24 -26.23 -12.58
C SER A 33 -11.72 -25.80 -12.57
N ASP A 34 -12.20 -25.22 -11.48
CA ASP A 34 -13.54 -24.66 -11.38
C ASP A 34 -13.61 -23.34 -12.16
N PRO A 35 -14.51 -23.20 -13.15
CA PRO A 35 -14.63 -21.99 -13.95
C PRO A 35 -15.03 -20.76 -13.13
N ASP A 36 -15.70 -20.91 -11.99
CA ASP A 36 -16.21 -19.83 -11.16
C ASP A 36 -15.21 -19.37 -10.09
N ASN A 37 -14.07 -20.06 -9.91
CA ASN A 37 -13.01 -19.66 -8.98
C ASN A 37 -12.11 -18.58 -9.56
N TYR A 38 -12.68 -17.39 -9.76
CA TYR A 38 -11.99 -16.24 -10.35
C TYR A 38 -10.82 -15.76 -9.52
N TYR A 39 -10.92 -15.81 -8.18
CA TYR A 39 -9.81 -15.43 -7.31
C TYR A 39 -8.60 -16.35 -7.52
N ALA A 40 -8.79 -17.65 -7.40
CA ALA A 40 -7.70 -18.63 -7.51
C ALA A 40 -6.97 -18.58 -8.86
N LYS A 41 -7.72 -18.35 -9.95
CA LYS A 41 -7.17 -18.23 -11.32
C LYS A 41 -6.57 -16.87 -11.62
N GLY A 42 -7.13 -15.81 -11.02
CA GLY A 42 -6.87 -14.45 -11.43
C GLY A 42 -5.95 -13.67 -10.48
N VAL A 43 -5.70 -14.14 -9.27
CA VAL A 43 -4.80 -13.42 -8.36
C VAL A 43 -3.41 -13.32 -8.96
N SER A 44 -2.80 -12.14 -8.87
CA SER A 44 -1.42 -11.91 -9.32
C SER A 44 -0.46 -12.95 -8.70
N PRO A 45 0.38 -13.61 -9.50
CA PRO A 45 1.39 -14.54 -8.98
C PRO A 45 2.31 -13.89 -7.94
N TYR A 46 2.69 -12.63 -8.16
CA TYR A 46 3.49 -11.84 -7.22
C TYR A 46 2.77 -11.68 -5.87
N ILE A 47 1.50 -11.24 -5.90
CA ILE A 47 0.70 -11.02 -4.68
C ILE A 47 0.47 -12.35 -3.95
N ARG A 48 0.14 -13.41 -4.69
CA ARG A 48 -0.05 -14.76 -4.14
C ARG A 48 1.16 -15.20 -3.33
N LYS A 49 2.34 -15.05 -3.91
CA LYS A 49 3.59 -15.39 -3.25
C LYS A 49 3.82 -14.59 -1.97
N ARG A 50 3.52 -13.28 -1.97
CA ARG A 50 3.61 -12.45 -0.74
C ARG A 50 2.71 -12.98 0.36
N PHE A 51 1.47 -13.37 0.04
CA PHE A 51 0.52 -13.95 1.01
C PHE A 51 0.98 -15.32 1.52
N ASP A 52 1.56 -16.17 0.65
CA ASP A 52 2.08 -17.51 1.02
C ASP A 52 3.34 -17.40 1.92
N GLU A 53 4.16 -16.38 1.73
CA GLU A 53 5.37 -16.13 2.54
C GLU A 53 5.05 -15.61 3.94
N LEU A 54 3.91 -14.92 4.13
CA LEU A 54 3.48 -14.41 5.43
C LEU A 54 2.87 -15.54 6.27
N LYS A 55 3.59 -15.94 7.32
CA LYS A 55 3.18 -17.04 8.22
C LYS A 55 2.94 -16.57 9.64
N ILE A 56 1.77 -16.94 10.18
CA ILE A 56 1.38 -16.71 11.57
C ILE A 56 1.09 -18.07 12.22
N ASN A 57 1.76 -18.37 13.31
CA ASN A 57 1.65 -19.68 14.01
C ASN A 57 1.88 -20.88 13.07
N GLY A 58 2.75 -20.73 12.06
CA GLY A 58 3.05 -21.79 11.07
C GLY A 58 2.03 -21.92 9.93
N GLU A 59 0.94 -21.15 9.94
CA GLU A 59 -0.09 -21.11 8.91
C GLU A 59 0.15 -19.92 7.95
N GLU A 60 -0.05 -20.14 6.66
CA GLU A 60 0.07 -19.13 5.62
C GLU A 60 -1.11 -18.14 5.66
N LEU A 61 -0.84 -16.85 5.43
CA LEU A 61 -1.89 -15.84 5.40
C LEU A 61 -2.90 -16.12 4.26
N SER A 62 -2.43 -16.62 3.12
CA SER A 62 -3.27 -17.00 1.98
C SER A 62 -4.35 -18.02 2.30
N LYS A 63 -4.17 -18.82 3.35
CA LYS A 63 -5.19 -19.78 3.81
C LYS A 63 -6.42 -19.09 4.43
N TYR A 64 -6.25 -17.90 4.99
CA TYR A 64 -7.26 -17.17 5.76
C TYR A 64 -7.67 -15.84 5.13
N GLY A 65 -6.88 -15.33 4.19
CA GLY A 65 -7.08 -14.06 3.53
C GLY A 65 -7.02 -14.17 2.01
N ALA A 66 -8.06 -13.69 1.34
CA ALA A 66 -8.07 -13.49 -0.10
C ALA A 66 -7.87 -11.99 -0.39
N GLY A 67 -6.79 -11.63 -1.07
CA GLY A 67 -6.46 -10.23 -1.34
C GLY A 67 -7.58 -9.49 -2.10
N TYR A 68 -7.65 -8.18 -1.89
CA TYR A 68 -8.60 -7.29 -2.56
C TYR A 68 -7.88 -6.17 -3.29
N MET A 69 -7.29 -5.23 -2.57
CA MET A 69 -6.51 -4.13 -3.10
C MET A 69 -5.12 -4.10 -2.47
N TRP A 70 -4.16 -3.47 -3.13
CA TRP A 70 -2.80 -3.33 -2.64
C TRP A 70 -2.16 -2.03 -3.09
N GLY A 71 -1.07 -1.66 -2.48
CA GLY A 71 -0.28 -0.51 -2.89
C GLY A 71 0.87 -0.19 -1.95
N THR A 72 1.43 0.99 -2.15
CA THR A 72 2.53 1.52 -1.34
C THR A 72 2.12 2.82 -0.65
N MET A 73 2.87 3.19 0.38
CA MET A 73 2.85 4.53 0.94
C MET A 73 3.83 5.41 0.17
N GLY A 74 3.45 6.64 -0.12
CA GLY A 74 4.29 7.60 -0.81
C GLY A 74 3.92 9.05 -0.53
N ILE A 75 4.36 9.92 -1.40
CA ILE A 75 4.15 11.36 -1.32
C ILE A 75 3.52 11.82 -2.63
N VAL A 76 2.28 12.32 -2.57
CA VAL A 76 1.71 13.13 -3.65
C VAL A 76 2.27 14.54 -3.54
N TYR A 77 2.76 15.12 -4.62
CA TYR A 77 3.35 16.44 -4.59
C TYR A 77 3.07 17.25 -5.86
N ASN A 78 3.13 18.59 -5.72
CA ASN A 78 3.05 19.51 -6.85
C ASN A 78 4.48 19.78 -7.37
N PRO A 79 4.86 19.31 -8.57
CA PRO A 79 6.23 19.47 -9.09
C PRO A 79 6.61 20.93 -9.40
N LYS A 80 5.65 21.87 -9.44
CA LYS A 80 5.92 23.31 -9.58
C LYS A 80 6.33 23.97 -8.27
N GLU A 81 6.07 23.33 -7.14
CA GLU A 81 6.26 23.88 -5.79
C GLU A 81 7.28 23.08 -4.96
N VAL A 82 7.47 21.83 -5.30
CA VAL A 82 8.35 20.86 -4.61
C VAL A 82 9.41 20.38 -5.57
N ASP A 83 10.69 20.50 -5.19
CA ASP A 83 11.77 19.89 -5.94
C ASP A 83 11.67 18.36 -5.84
N GLU A 84 11.70 17.67 -6.98
CA GLU A 84 11.63 16.21 -7.03
C GLU A 84 12.67 15.53 -6.14
N LYS A 85 13.88 16.10 -6.04
CA LYS A 85 14.94 15.55 -5.18
C LYS A 85 14.59 15.56 -3.69
N ASP A 86 13.75 16.49 -3.26
CA ASP A 86 13.31 16.56 -1.87
C ASP A 86 12.39 15.38 -1.55
N THR A 87 11.67 14.81 -2.55
CA THR A 87 10.81 13.65 -2.40
C THR A 87 11.56 12.31 -2.38
N ASP A 88 12.86 12.33 -2.63
CA ASP A 88 13.72 11.15 -2.55
C ASP A 88 13.79 10.55 -1.13
N HIS A 89 13.48 11.37 -0.11
CA HIS A 89 13.60 11.00 1.30
C HIS A 89 12.35 11.39 2.10
N TRP A 90 11.93 10.52 3.03
CA TRP A 90 10.85 10.83 3.97
C TRP A 90 11.18 12.03 4.87
N SER A 91 12.47 12.34 5.07
CA SER A 91 12.91 13.49 5.85
C SER A 91 12.45 14.85 5.26
N MET A 92 11.94 14.90 4.01
CA MET A 92 11.25 16.09 3.50
C MET A 92 10.06 16.53 4.37
N LEU A 93 9.41 15.59 5.06
CA LEU A 93 8.30 15.88 5.97
C LEU A 93 8.74 16.70 7.20
N LEU A 94 10.04 16.75 7.47
CA LEU A 94 10.67 17.56 8.51
C LEU A 94 11.25 18.88 7.98
N ASP A 95 11.32 19.06 6.65
CA ASP A 95 11.94 20.24 6.06
C ASP A 95 11.07 21.49 6.28
N THR A 96 11.62 22.45 6.99
CA THR A 96 10.96 23.73 7.29
C THR A 96 10.65 24.56 6.04
N LYS A 97 11.28 24.28 4.88
CA LYS A 97 10.92 24.85 3.57
C LYS A 97 9.44 24.60 3.24
N TYR A 98 8.88 23.49 3.70
CA TYR A 98 7.50 23.09 3.46
C TYR A 98 6.59 23.25 4.70
N ARG A 99 7.06 23.96 5.73
CA ARG A 99 6.32 24.13 6.99
C ARG A 99 4.90 24.66 6.75
N LYS A 100 3.92 23.96 7.32
CA LYS A 100 2.47 24.21 7.18
C LYS A 100 1.94 24.13 5.74
N ARG A 101 2.69 23.46 4.86
CA ARG A 101 2.31 23.21 3.47
C ARG A 101 2.29 21.73 3.09
N ILE A 102 2.43 20.85 4.05
CA ILE A 102 2.35 19.39 3.88
C ILE A 102 1.33 18.79 4.84
N THR A 103 0.81 17.62 4.53
CA THR A 103 -0.04 16.85 5.42
C THR A 103 0.54 15.48 5.71
N MET A 104 0.21 14.92 6.87
CA MET A 104 0.57 13.55 7.25
C MET A 104 -0.68 12.77 7.67
N LYS A 105 -0.61 11.44 7.61
CA LYS A 105 -1.76 10.59 7.97
C LYS A 105 -2.06 10.59 9.47
N ASP A 106 -3.35 10.77 9.82
CA ASP A 106 -3.87 10.49 11.17
C ASP A 106 -4.05 8.97 11.36
N SER A 107 -2.97 8.25 11.16
CA SER A 107 -2.90 6.79 11.27
C SER A 107 -1.63 6.39 12.01
N ILE A 108 -1.81 5.70 13.13
CA ILE A 108 -0.70 5.22 13.95
C ILE A 108 0.28 4.39 13.12
N ARG A 109 -0.26 3.45 12.34
CA ARG A 109 0.54 2.46 11.61
C ARG A 109 1.36 3.11 10.50
N ASP A 110 0.70 3.91 9.67
CA ASP A 110 1.32 4.55 8.51
C ASP A 110 2.34 5.61 8.94
N SER A 111 2.00 6.43 9.92
CA SER A 111 2.93 7.44 10.45
C SER A 111 4.11 6.82 11.18
N TYR A 112 3.90 5.68 11.89
CA TYR A 112 4.97 4.95 12.57
C TYR A 112 6.01 4.42 11.57
N ILE A 113 5.57 3.75 10.49
CA ILE A 113 6.50 3.15 9.52
C ILE A 113 7.28 4.22 8.75
N VAL A 114 6.66 5.37 8.45
CA VAL A 114 7.33 6.52 7.83
C VAL A 114 8.38 7.12 8.77
N ALA A 115 8.03 7.35 10.04
CA ALA A 115 8.99 7.85 11.03
C ALA A 115 10.12 6.84 11.29
N GLN A 116 9.85 5.53 11.19
CA GLN A 116 10.86 4.49 11.27
C GLN A 116 11.82 4.56 10.08
N ALA A 117 11.33 4.80 8.87
CA ALA A 117 12.18 5.00 7.70
C ALA A 117 13.08 6.23 7.87
N ILE A 118 12.56 7.36 8.37
CA ILE A 118 13.35 8.56 8.70
C ILE A 118 14.42 8.22 9.74
N ARG A 119 14.04 7.56 10.84
CA ARG A 119 14.95 7.15 11.90
C ARG A 119 16.13 6.32 11.38
N LYS A 120 15.87 5.47 10.42
CA LYS A 120 16.82 4.50 9.86
C LYS A 120 17.39 4.90 8.49
N GLU A 121 17.12 6.10 8.00
CA GLU A 121 17.49 6.57 6.65
C GLU A 121 18.95 6.23 6.28
N LYS A 122 19.91 6.54 7.15
CA LYS A 122 21.33 6.29 6.89
C LYS A 122 21.68 4.81 6.79
N GLU A 123 21.04 3.98 7.61
CA GLU A 123 21.25 2.53 7.61
C GLU A 123 20.61 1.91 6.37
N LEU A 124 19.35 2.19 6.13
CA LEU A 124 18.55 1.65 5.02
C LEU A 124 19.14 2.04 3.64
N SER A 125 19.73 3.24 3.53
CA SER A 125 20.36 3.72 2.29
C SER A 125 21.81 3.23 2.12
N SER A 126 22.41 2.54 3.10
CA SER A 126 23.79 2.10 3.01
C SER A 126 23.96 0.91 2.05
N GLN A 127 25.07 0.86 1.32
CA GLN A 127 25.39 -0.30 0.46
C GLN A 127 25.48 -1.60 1.25
N GLN A 128 25.99 -1.56 2.47
CA GLN A 128 26.04 -2.73 3.36
C GLN A 128 24.67 -3.31 3.65
N PHE A 129 23.65 -2.46 3.76
CA PHE A 129 22.27 -2.88 4.00
C PHE A 129 21.60 -3.36 2.70
N THR A 130 21.65 -2.54 1.64
CA THR A 130 20.93 -2.79 0.38
C THR A 130 21.48 -3.98 -0.42
N GLN A 131 22.76 -4.32 -0.23
CA GLN A 131 23.41 -5.45 -0.90
C GLN A 131 23.51 -6.70 -0.01
N ALA A 132 22.90 -6.69 1.18
CA ALA A 132 22.94 -7.84 2.07
C ALA A 132 22.15 -9.03 1.46
N PRO A 133 22.67 -10.26 1.55
CA PRO A 133 21.98 -11.45 1.02
C PRO A 133 20.60 -11.68 1.64
N ASP A 134 20.40 -11.21 2.86
CA ASP A 134 19.18 -11.30 3.67
C ASP A 134 18.39 -9.96 3.73
N TYR A 135 18.60 -9.10 2.74
CA TYR A 135 18.04 -7.74 2.69
C TYR A 135 16.55 -7.69 3.05
N SER A 136 15.72 -8.52 2.43
CA SER A 136 14.27 -8.50 2.65
C SER A 136 13.88 -8.80 4.11
N ASN A 137 14.57 -9.76 4.74
CA ASN A 137 14.33 -10.11 6.15
C ASN A 137 14.77 -8.96 7.06
N ARG A 138 15.97 -8.41 6.81
CA ARG A 138 16.47 -7.27 7.57
C ARG A 138 15.58 -6.05 7.43
N LEU A 139 15.13 -5.76 6.21
CA LEU A 139 14.19 -4.65 5.97
C LEU A 139 12.89 -4.84 6.76
N PHE A 140 12.33 -6.05 6.74
CA PHE A 140 11.13 -6.37 7.51
C PHE A 140 11.35 -6.19 9.03
N GLU A 141 12.47 -6.68 9.57
CA GLU A 141 12.80 -6.55 10.99
C GLU A 141 13.01 -5.09 11.39
N GLU A 142 13.80 -4.33 10.62
CA GLU A 142 14.08 -2.92 10.92
C GLU A 142 12.84 -2.05 10.83
N MET A 143 12.00 -2.23 9.81
CA MET A 143 10.78 -1.44 9.62
C MET A 143 9.67 -1.78 10.63
N ASN A 144 9.74 -2.95 11.26
CA ASN A 144 8.82 -3.41 12.30
C ASN A 144 9.41 -3.35 13.74
N ASP A 145 10.56 -2.69 13.93
CA ASP A 145 11.15 -2.50 15.26
C ASP A 145 10.23 -1.66 16.16
N THR A 146 9.77 -2.25 17.24
CA THR A 146 8.91 -1.62 18.26
C THR A 146 9.54 -1.66 19.64
N SER A 147 10.87 -1.77 19.72
CA SER A 147 11.62 -1.65 20.96
C SER A 147 11.31 -0.32 21.65
N VAL A 148 11.52 -0.26 22.99
CA VAL A 148 11.30 0.97 23.76
C VAL A 148 12.07 2.13 23.14
N LYS A 149 13.34 1.91 22.83
CA LYS A 149 14.20 2.92 22.22
C LYS A 149 13.65 3.40 20.87
N ALA A 150 13.19 2.46 20.01
CA ALA A 150 12.61 2.83 18.72
C ALA A 150 11.36 3.71 18.89
N VAL A 151 10.46 3.33 19.80
CA VAL A 151 9.22 4.07 20.05
C VAL A 151 9.49 5.46 20.59
N ASP A 152 10.47 5.61 21.50
CA ASP A 152 10.83 6.91 22.06
C ASP A 152 11.42 7.84 20.97
N GLU A 153 12.38 7.35 20.15
CA GLU A 153 12.96 8.12 19.03
C GLU A 153 11.92 8.48 17.95
N ILE A 154 11.00 7.54 17.67
CA ILE A 154 9.90 7.78 16.71
C ILE A 154 8.91 8.82 17.24
N GLN A 155 8.64 8.86 18.53
CA GLN A 155 7.78 9.88 19.13
C GLN A 155 8.33 11.28 18.90
N GLU A 156 9.65 11.49 19.04
CA GLU A 156 10.30 12.76 18.75
C GLU A 156 10.14 13.14 17.25
N ILE A 157 10.46 12.20 16.34
CA ILE A 157 10.32 12.42 14.90
C ILE A 157 8.88 12.78 14.52
N LEU A 158 7.90 12.04 15.03
CA LEU A 158 6.48 12.30 14.77
C LEU A 158 6.01 13.63 15.36
N GLY A 159 6.58 14.05 16.49
CA GLY A 159 6.35 15.38 17.05
C GLY A 159 6.81 16.49 16.12
N ASP A 160 8.02 16.37 15.60
CA ASP A 160 8.60 17.32 14.63
C ASP A 160 7.81 17.31 13.30
N MET A 161 7.44 16.14 12.79
CA MET A 161 6.60 16.01 11.59
C MET A 161 5.26 16.72 11.79
N ARG A 162 4.60 16.50 12.94
CA ARG A 162 3.33 17.17 13.27
C ARG A 162 3.49 18.68 13.36
N GLU A 163 4.55 19.16 14.00
CA GLU A 163 4.82 20.60 14.09
C GLU A 163 5.02 21.20 12.70
N ASN A 164 5.71 20.49 11.81
CA ASN A 164 5.94 20.94 10.43
C ASN A 164 4.67 20.83 9.57
N ALA A 165 3.85 19.82 9.77
CA ALA A 165 2.65 19.57 8.98
C ALA A 165 1.59 20.68 9.13
N TYR A 166 0.82 20.89 8.06
CA TYR A 166 -0.41 21.68 8.08
C TYR A 166 -1.48 20.99 8.95
N SER A 167 -1.67 19.70 8.73
CA SER A 167 -2.63 18.88 9.50
C SER A 167 -2.27 17.41 9.50
N LEU A 168 -2.80 16.71 10.52
CA LEU A 168 -3.04 15.27 10.47
C LEU A 168 -4.36 15.03 9.73
N GLU A 169 -4.41 14.11 8.77
CA GLU A 169 -5.60 13.88 7.95
C GLU A 169 -5.80 12.39 7.63
N THR A 170 -7.01 12.01 7.30
CA THR A 170 -7.35 10.67 6.81
C THR A 170 -7.82 10.74 5.34
N ASP A 171 -8.68 11.70 5.02
CA ASP A 171 -9.28 11.89 3.70
C ASP A 171 -9.11 13.29 3.13
N SER A 172 -8.99 14.32 3.98
CA SER A 172 -8.99 15.72 3.54
C SER A 172 -7.78 16.10 2.73
N GLY A 173 -6.67 15.37 2.87
CA GLY A 173 -5.43 15.64 2.13
C GLY A 173 -5.60 15.61 0.62
N LYS A 174 -6.48 14.78 0.09
CA LYS A 174 -6.83 14.75 -1.33
C LYS A 174 -7.33 16.11 -1.82
N ALA A 175 -8.37 16.64 -1.16
CA ALA A 175 -8.93 17.95 -1.49
C ALA A 175 -7.94 19.10 -1.19
N ASP A 176 -7.15 19.00 -0.14
CA ASP A 176 -6.12 19.99 0.19
C ASP A 176 -5.04 20.07 -0.88
N MET A 177 -4.68 18.95 -1.54
CA MET A 177 -3.76 18.90 -2.69
C MET A 177 -4.40 19.52 -3.94
N VAL A 178 -5.61 19.08 -4.32
CA VAL A 178 -6.31 19.57 -5.54
C VAL A 178 -6.56 21.09 -5.47
N THR A 179 -6.89 21.60 -4.30
CA THR A 179 -7.12 23.06 -4.11
C THR A 179 -5.83 23.87 -3.94
N GLY A 180 -4.66 23.24 -3.94
CA GLY A 180 -3.37 23.92 -3.74
C GLY A 180 -3.13 24.46 -2.33
N LYS A 181 -3.92 24.01 -1.36
CA LYS A 181 -3.77 24.41 0.05
C LYS A 181 -2.49 23.86 0.67
N VAL A 182 -2.09 22.67 0.23
CA VAL A 182 -0.80 22.05 0.55
C VAL A 182 -0.08 21.68 -0.74
N VAL A 183 1.23 21.50 -0.67
CA VAL A 183 2.08 21.20 -1.83
C VAL A 183 2.57 19.77 -1.84
N ALA A 184 2.47 19.07 -0.72
CA ALA A 184 2.76 17.65 -0.61
C ALA A 184 1.87 16.99 0.45
N ASN A 185 1.59 15.73 0.23
CA ASN A 185 0.71 14.93 1.07
C ASN A 185 1.29 13.52 1.21
N MET A 186 1.55 13.09 2.46
CA MET A 186 1.84 11.70 2.75
C MET A 186 0.60 10.86 2.47
N GLN A 187 0.64 9.93 1.49
CA GLN A 187 -0.57 9.33 0.96
C GLN A 187 -0.39 7.85 0.58
N TRP A 188 -1.45 7.07 0.68
CA TRP A 188 -1.56 5.75 0.05
C TRP A 188 -1.61 5.90 -1.47
N SER A 189 -0.97 4.98 -2.19
CA SER A 189 -0.84 5.08 -3.64
C SER A 189 -2.18 5.13 -4.38
N GLY A 190 -3.20 4.39 -3.93
CA GLY A 190 -4.53 4.43 -4.53
C GLY A 190 -5.23 5.79 -4.36
N ASP A 191 -5.16 6.38 -3.15
CA ASP A 191 -5.61 7.76 -2.95
C ASP A 191 -4.75 8.77 -3.72
N GLY A 192 -3.48 8.44 -3.97
CA GLY A 192 -2.59 9.20 -4.83
C GLY A 192 -3.09 9.24 -6.28
N VAL A 193 -3.45 8.08 -6.85
CA VAL A 193 -4.06 8.00 -8.19
C VAL A 193 -5.32 8.86 -8.24
N TYR A 194 -6.27 8.64 -7.32
CA TYR A 194 -7.50 9.44 -7.27
C TYR A 194 -7.23 10.95 -7.16
N THR A 195 -6.25 11.36 -6.35
CA THR A 195 -5.90 12.77 -6.18
C THR A 195 -5.33 13.37 -7.46
N MET A 196 -4.47 12.65 -8.17
CA MET A 196 -3.91 13.09 -9.45
C MET A 196 -4.98 13.20 -10.53
N ASP A 197 -5.89 12.21 -10.63
CA ASP A 197 -7.02 12.26 -11.57
C ASP A 197 -7.92 13.49 -11.33
N GLN A 198 -8.28 13.75 -10.07
CA GLN A 198 -9.09 14.92 -9.73
C GLN A 198 -8.36 16.25 -9.97
N ALA A 199 -7.05 16.30 -9.76
CA ALA A 199 -6.25 17.50 -10.01
C ALA A 199 -6.17 17.82 -11.51
N GLU A 200 -6.09 16.80 -12.37
CA GLU A 200 -6.07 16.95 -13.83
C GLU A 200 -7.37 17.56 -14.36
N GLU A 201 -8.53 17.19 -13.81
CA GLU A 201 -9.82 17.81 -14.18
C GLU A 201 -9.79 19.34 -13.96
N ASP A 202 -9.02 19.81 -12.96
CA ASP A 202 -8.82 21.23 -12.67
C ASP A 202 -7.58 21.83 -13.36
N GLY A 203 -6.89 21.08 -14.23
CA GLY A 203 -5.69 21.51 -14.97
C GLY A 203 -4.43 21.60 -14.08
N LEU A 204 -4.43 20.92 -12.93
CA LEU A 204 -3.30 20.82 -12.04
C LEU A 204 -2.60 19.47 -12.21
N GLU A 205 -1.34 19.50 -12.60
CA GLU A 205 -0.49 18.31 -12.70
C GLU A 205 0.20 18.04 -11.36
N LEU A 206 -0.08 16.87 -10.80
CA LEU A 206 0.56 16.36 -9.59
C LEU A 206 1.40 15.12 -9.91
N SER A 207 2.34 14.79 -9.03
CA SER A 207 3.21 13.61 -9.14
C SER A 207 3.18 12.79 -7.86
N PHE A 208 3.62 11.54 -7.95
CA PHE A 208 3.72 10.62 -6.82
C PHE A 208 5.15 10.09 -6.72
N ALA A 209 5.71 10.10 -5.51
CA ALA A 209 7.03 9.56 -5.22
C ALA A 209 6.97 8.59 -4.06
N VAL A 210 7.83 7.56 -4.12
CA VAL A 210 8.11 6.67 -2.98
C VAL A 210 9.57 6.85 -2.59
N PRO A 211 9.85 7.38 -1.39
CA PRO A 211 11.20 7.64 -0.93
C PRO A 211 12.14 6.43 -1.00
N LYS A 212 13.44 6.70 -1.17
CA LYS A 212 14.43 5.69 -1.57
C LYS A 212 14.89 4.77 -0.45
N GLU A 213 14.80 5.22 0.80
CA GLU A 213 15.26 4.43 1.94
C GLU A 213 14.39 3.22 2.24
N ALA A 214 13.09 3.41 2.33
CA ALA A 214 12.09 2.35 2.51
C ALA A 214 10.68 2.92 2.44
N SER A 215 9.68 2.06 2.26
CA SER A 215 8.27 2.41 2.41
C SER A 215 7.46 1.23 2.95
N ASN A 216 6.14 1.40 3.00
CA ASN A 216 5.19 0.35 3.33
C ASN A 216 4.59 -0.26 2.07
N LEU A 217 4.58 -1.59 2.02
CA LEU A 217 3.78 -2.38 1.09
C LEU A 217 2.57 -2.90 1.87
N TRP A 218 1.37 -2.49 1.49
CA TRP A 218 0.15 -2.86 2.19
C TRP A 218 -0.80 -3.65 1.30
N PHE A 219 -1.62 -4.49 1.94
CA PHE A 219 -2.67 -5.29 1.32
C PHE A 219 -3.93 -5.22 2.14
N ASP A 220 -5.06 -5.04 1.48
CA ASP A 220 -6.37 -5.34 2.06
C ASP A 220 -6.85 -6.70 1.56
N GLY A 221 -7.50 -7.46 2.40
CA GLY A 221 -7.93 -8.81 2.04
C GLY A 221 -9.21 -9.24 2.75
N TRP A 222 -10.02 -9.99 2.00
CA TRP A 222 -11.23 -10.61 2.52
C TRP A 222 -10.88 -11.75 3.46
N CYS A 223 -11.47 -11.75 4.64
CA CYS A 223 -11.32 -12.88 5.57
C CYS A 223 -12.65 -13.19 6.28
N MET A 224 -12.88 -14.48 6.52
CA MET A 224 -14.09 -14.97 7.17
C MET A 224 -13.92 -15.01 8.68
N LEU A 225 -14.86 -14.43 9.42
CA LEU A 225 -14.87 -14.47 10.88
C LEU A 225 -15.50 -15.77 11.37
N LYS A 226 -14.74 -16.55 12.17
CA LYS A 226 -15.16 -17.83 12.73
C LYS A 226 -16.50 -17.76 13.46
N LYS A 227 -16.73 -16.70 14.24
CA LYS A 227 -18.00 -16.48 14.92
C LYS A 227 -19.14 -16.08 14.01
N GLY A 228 -18.86 -15.47 12.86
CA GLY A 228 -19.84 -15.12 11.85
C GLY A 228 -20.33 -16.36 11.09
N VAL A 229 -19.38 -17.02 10.45
CA VAL A 229 -19.64 -18.24 9.63
C VAL A 229 -20.14 -19.40 10.49
N ARG A 230 -19.65 -19.54 11.74
CA ARG A 230 -20.06 -20.57 12.72
C ARG A 230 -19.99 -22.00 12.19
N SER A 231 -19.00 -22.30 11.35
CA SER A 231 -18.87 -23.60 10.67
C SER A 231 -20.12 -23.99 9.84
N ASP A 232 -20.91 -23.02 9.41
CA ASP A 232 -22.03 -23.22 8.49
C ASP A 232 -21.51 -23.23 7.05
N ALA A 233 -21.54 -24.41 6.44
CA ALA A 233 -21.04 -24.62 5.08
C ALA A 233 -21.73 -23.71 4.03
N LYS A 234 -23.00 -23.35 4.22
CA LYS A 234 -23.71 -22.45 3.29
C LYS A 234 -23.21 -21.03 3.41
N LYS A 235 -22.95 -20.56 4.63
CA LYS A 235 -22.36 -19.24 4.86
C LYS A 235 -20.94 -19.14 4.30
N GLN A 236 -20.13 -20.18 4.51
CA GLN A 236 -18.79 -20.27 3.93
C GLN A 236 -18.85 -20.20 2.41
N GLN A 237 -19.66 -21.04 1.78
CA GLN A 237 -19.86 -21.05 0.33
C GLN A 237 -20.34 -19.69 -0.20
N ALA A 238 -21.26 -19.02 0.50
CA ALA A 238 -21.74 -17.70 0.11
C ALA A 238 -20.63 -16.62 0.20
N ALA A 239 -19.80 -16.67 1.25
CA ALA A 239 -18.66 -15.77 1.40
C ALA A 239 -17.61 -16.00 0.31
N GLU A 240 -17.28 -17.25 0.01
CA GLU A 240 -16.35 -17.64 -1.06
C GLU A 240 -16.87 -17.23 -2.45
N ALA A 241 -18.16 -17.44 -2.71
CA ALA A 241 -18.82 -17.02 -3.94
C ALA A 241 -18.81 -15.48 -4.09
N PHE A 242 -18.99 -14.75 -3.00
CA PHE A 242 -18.89 -13.28 -3.02
C PHE A 242 -17.47 -12.80 -3.35
N VAL A 243 -16.44 -13.41 -2.77
CA VAL A 243 -15.04 -13.08 -3.09
C VAL A 243 -14.74 -13.40 -4.56
N ASN A 244 -15.17 -14.55 -5.06
CA ASN A 244 -15.04 -14.90 -6.48
C ASN A 244 -15.79 -13.93 -7.40
N PHE A 245 -17.00 -13.52 -7.04
CA PHE A 245 -17.75 -12.51 -7.78
C PHE A 245 -16.99 -11.17 -7.90
N LEU A 246 -16.40 -10.70 -6.79
CA LEU A 246 -15.58 -9.48 -6.78
C LEU A 246 -14.27 -9.64 -7.57
N SER A 247 -13.73 -10.86 -7.64
CA SER A 247 -12.48 -11.18 -8.35
C SER A 247 -12.68 -11.44 -9.84
N ARG A 248 -13.91 -11.43 -10.33
CA ARG A 248 -14.20 -11.53 -11.76
C ARG A 248 -13.67 -10.29 -12.48
N PRO A 249 -12.88 -10.42 -13.56
CA PRO A 249 -12.16 -9.30 -14.17
C PRO A 249 -13.01 -8.06 -14.48
N ASP A 250 -14.24 -8.23 -14.99
CA ASP A 250 -15.16 -7.13 -15.29
C ASP A 250 -15.65 -6.38 -14.02
N ASN A 251 -15.76 -7.06 -12.88
CA ASN A 251 -16.09 -6.44 -11.60
C ASN A 251 -14.85 -5.81 -10.96
N VAL A 252 -13.69 -6.41 -11.12
CA VAL A 252 -12.40 -5.84 -10.70
C VAL A 252 -12.19 -4.48 -11.35
N ILE A 253 -12.36 -4.37 -12.66
CA ILE A 253 -12.22 -3.11 -13.40
C ILE A 253 -13.18 -2.05 -12.85
N LYS A 254 -14.45 -2.39 -12.62
CA LYS A 254 -15.43 -1.45 -12.04
C LYS A 254 -15.01 -0.94 -10.66
N ASN A 255 -14.44 -1.82 -9.83
CA ASN A 255 -13.93 -1.44 -8.51
C ASN A 255 -12.71 -0.52 -8.64
N MET A 256 -11.74 -0.89 -9.47
CA MET A 256 -10.53 -0.08 -9.70
C MET A 256 -10.90 1.31 -10.22
N TYR A 257 -11.77 1.38 -11.23
CA TYR A 257 -12.24 2.64 -11.81
C TYR A 257 -12.93 3.54 -10.78
N TYR A 258 -13.75 2.95 -9.90
CA TYR A 258 -14.51 3.73 -8.92
C TYR A 258 -13.66 4.26 -7.75
N ILE A 259 -12.69 3.48 -7.28
CA ILE A 259 -11.93 3.80 -6.07
C ILE A 259 -10.49 4.26 -6.32
N GLY A 260 -9.97 4.13 -7.55
CA GLY A 260 -8.60 4.49 -7.93
C GLY A 260 -7.50 3.54 -7.43
N TYR A 261 -7.85 2.45 -6.72
CA TYR A 261 -6.89 1.51 -6.14
C TYR A 261 -6.61 0.35 -7.10
N THR A 262 -5.40 -0.19 -7.01
CA THR A 262 -5.00 -1.37 -7.80
C THR A 262 -5.47 -2.64 -7.11
N SER A 263 -6.19 -3.49 -7.87
CA SER A 263 -6.60 -4.82 -7.40
C SER A 263 -5.42 -5.78 -7.32
N VAL A 264 -5.52 -6.77 -6.44
CA VAL A 264 -4.59 -7.92 -6.41
C VAL A 264 -4.80 -8.88 -7.60
N ILE A 265 -5.84 -8.69 -8.39
CA ILE A 265 -6.21 -9.55 -9.51
C ILE A 265 -5.50 -9.09 -10.79
N SER A 266 -4.68 -9.97 -11.36
CA SER A 266 -4.08 -9.79 -12.68
C SER A 266 -4.94 -10.37 -13.81
N GLY A 267 -5.91 -11.23 -13.47
CA GLY A 267 -6.87 -11.81 -14.40
C GLY A 267 -6.52 -13.22 -14.92
N GLY A 268 -5.33 -13.74 -14.60
CA GLY A 268 -4.88 -15.03 -15.13
C GLY A 268 -4.83 -15.05 -16.65
N ASP A 269 -5.59 -15.93 -17.31
CA ASP A 269 -5.66 -16.01 -18.77
C ASP A 269 -6.52 -14.89 -19.42
N SER A 270 -7.20 -14.06 -18.63
CA SER A 270 -8.01 -12.96 -19.13
C SER A 270 -7.14 -11.73 -19.40
N PRO A 271 -7.19 -11.13 -20.61
CA PRO A 271 -6.42 -9.93 -20.93
C PRO A 271 -7.01 -8.66 -20.32
N LEU A 272 -8.25 -8.69 -19.82
CA LEU A 272 -9.02 -7.51 -19.45
C LEU A 272 -8.34 -6.58 -18.45
N ILE A 273 -7.62 -7.12 -17.47
CA ILE A 273 -6.94 -6.29 -16.45
C ILE A 273 -5.74 -5.55 -17.06
N TYR A 274 -4.98 -6.22 -17.94
CA TYR A 274 -3.89 -5.58 -18.66
C TYR A 274 -4.41 -4.54 -19.67
N GLU A 275 -5.45 -4.87 -20.43
CA GLU A 275 -6.12 -3.93 -21.36
C GLU A 275 -6.67 -2.71 -20.62
N TYR A 276 -7.19 -2.90 -19.40
CA TYR A 276 -7.62 -1.77 -18.56
C TYR A 276 -6.44 -0.91 -18.09
N ALA A 277 -5.32 -1.52 -17.71
CA ALA A 277 -4.12 -0.77 -17.33
C ALA A 277 -3.55 0.01 -18.53
N ASP A 278 -3.57 -0.59 -19.73
CA ASP A 278 -3.16 0.06 -20.97
C ASP A 278 -4.10 1.23 -21.33
N TRP A 279 -5.41 1.04 -21.17
CA TRP A 279 -6.39 2.11 -21.38
C TRP A 279 -6.22 3.28 -20.37
N CYS A 280 -5.86 2.99 -19.11
CA CYS A 280 -5.66 4.03 -18.10
C CYS A 280 -4.36 4.82 -18.27
N TYR A 281 -3.28 4.15 -18.69
CA TYR A 281 -1.92 4.68 -18.59
C TYR A 281 -1.13 4.62 -19.90
N GLY A 282 -1.60 3.87 -20.88
CA GLY A 282 -0.95 3.73 -22.18
C GLY A 282 -0.99 5.03 -22.97
N ALA A 283 0.04 5.25 -23.78
CA ALA A 283 0.10 6.39 -24.68
C ALA A 283 -0.98 6.32 -25.76
N GLU A 284 -1.59 7.45 -26.08
CA GLU A 284 -2.51 7.58 -27.21
C GLU A 284 -1.74 7.69 -28.54
N ASP A 285 -2.42 7.49 -29.68
CA ASP A 285 -1.81 7.54 -31.03
C ASP A 285 -1.14 8.90 -31.34
N GLU A 286 -1.54 9.96 -30.65
CA GLU A 286 -1.03 11.32 -30.81
C GLU A 286 0.25 11.60 -30.01
N ASP A 287 0.57 10.74 -29.04
CA ASP A 287 1.75 10.88 -28.19
C ASP A 287 3.02 10.52 -28.97
N THR A 288 3.92 11.47 -29.06
CA THR A 288 5.19 11.31 -29.81
C THR A 288 6.35 10.85 -28.93
N ASP A 289 6.31 11.18 -27.63
CA ASP A 289 7.36 10.88 -26.67
C ASP A 289 6.85 9.88 -25.64
N THR A 290 7.27 8.63 -25.75
CA THR A 290 6.85 7.54 -24.87
C THR A 290 8.05 6.81 -24.28
N VAL A 291 7.83 6.18 -23.13
CA VAL A 291 8.80 5.31 -22.46
C VAL A 291 8.16 3.96 -22.12
N PRO A 292 8.93 2.84 -22.17
CA PRO A 292 8.40 1.55 -21.77
C PRO A 292 8.25 1.46 -20.26
N TYR A 293 7.10 0.96 -19.80
CA TYR A 293 6.82 0.71 -18.38
C TYR A 293 6.40 -0.74 -18.16
N SER A 294 7.20 -1.52 -17.45
CA SER A 294 6.99 -2.96 -17.27
C SER A 294 6.03 -3.26 -16.12
N LEU A 295 4.98 -4.00 -16.41
CA LEU A 295 4.05 -4.58 -15.44
C LEU A 295 4.27 -6.10 -15.23
N ARG A 296 5.32 -6.67 -15.82
CA ARG A 296 5.55 -8.12 -15.87
C ARG A 296 5.55 -8.78 -14.50
N TYR A 297 6.18 -8.17 -13.51
CA TYR A 297 6.24 -8.73 -12.16
C TYR A 297 4.84 -9.04 -11.57
N PHE A 298 3.87 -8.19 -11.91
CA PHE A 298 2.50 -8.30 -11.39
C PHE A 298 1.70 -9.39 -12.12
N PHE A 299 1.88 -9.50 -13.45
CA PHE A 299 1.12 -10.44 -14.29
C PHE A 299 1.75 -11.83 -14.36
N THR A 300 3.08 -11.95 -14.30
CA THR A 300 3.78 -13.23 -14.55
C THR A 300 4.76 -13.65 -13.46
N GLU A 301 5.17 -12.74 -12.57
CA GLU A 301 6.29 -12.91 -11.62
C GLU A 301 7.67 -13.08 -12.31
N GLU A 302 7.74 -12.98 -13.62
CA GLU A 302 8.98 -13.12 -14.37
C GLU A 302 9.85 -11.86 -14.32
N ASP A 303 11.11 -12.00 -14.75
CA ASP A 303 12.05 -10.89 -14.89
C ASP A 303 11.51 -9.84 -15.87
N GLU A 304 11.70 -8.57 -15.57
CA GLU A 304 11.27 -7.43 -16.39
C GLU A 304 11.83 -7.47 -17.80
N ASN A 305 12.98 -8.11 -18.00
CA ASN A 305 13.67 -8.21 -19.28
C ASN A 305 13.39 -9.52 -20.06
N ALA A 306 12.54 -10.42 -19.54
CA ALA A 306 12.34 -11.73 -20.15
C ALA A 306 11.60 -11.69 -21.49
N SER A 307 10.65 -10.76 -21.68
CA SER A 307 9.95 -10.51 -22.96
C SER A 307 9.35 -9.10 -22.99
N GLN A 308 8.67 -8.75 -24.08
CA GLN A 308 7.94 -7.47 -24.22
C GLN A 308 6.45 -7.59 -23.82
N ASP A 309 6.00 -8.77 -23.37
CA ASP A 309 4.64 -8.93 -22.89
C ASP A 309 4.45 -8.14 -21.58
N TYR A 310 3.30 -7.53 -21.40
CA TYR A 310 2.96 -6.71 -20.23
C TYR A 310 3.88 -5.49 -20.02
N VAL A 311 4.39 -4.92 -21.11
CA VAL A 311 5.12 -3.65 -21.13
C VAL A 311 4.27 -2.60 -21.81
N LEU A 312 3.82 -1.61 -21.03
CA LEU A 312 3.09 -0.46 -21.56
C LEU A 312 4.05 0.52 -22.25
N GLN A 313 3.57 1.23 -23.26
CA GLN A 313 4.20 2.46 -23.72
C GLN A 313 3.44 3.60 -23.08
N VAL A 314 4.08 4.35 -22.18
CA VAL A 314 3.41 5.43 -21.45
C VAL A 314 4.00 6.78 -21.86
N PRO A 315 3.24 7.89 -21.83
CA PRO A 315 3.77 9.22 -22.06
C PRO A 315 4.93 9.53 -21.11
N VAL A 316 5.94 10.27 -21.57
CA VAL A 316 7.05 10.73 -20.73
C VAL A 316 6.51 11.54 -19.57
N GLY A 317 6.88 11.18 -18.35
CA GLY A 317 6.43 11.80 -17.10
C GLY A 317 5.39 10.95 -16.36
N GLU A 318 4.64 10.08 -17.06
CA GLU A 318 3.66 9.18 -16.45
C GLU A 318 4.34 8.15 -15.51
N GLU A 319 5.60 7.80 -15.76
CA GLU A 319 6.43 6.98 -14.88
C GLU A 319 6.66 7.57 -13.47
N ARG A 320 6.09 8.75 -13.18
CA ARG A 320 6.10 9.42 -11.86
C ARG A 320 4.71 9.81 -11.38
N ARG A 321 3.69 9.29 -12.05
CA ARG A 321 2.32 9.69 -11.82
C ARG A 321 1.44 8.48 -11.52
N GLN A 322 0.28 8.37 -12.19
CA GLN A 322 -0.73 7.38 -11.87
C GLN A 322 -0.22 5.95 -12.04
N VAL A 323 0.48 5.63 -13.14
CA VAL A 323 1.00 4.26 -13.34
C VAL A 323 2.05 3.89 -12.29
N PHE A 324 2.90 4.83 -11.91
CA PHE A 324 3.89 4.61 -10.84
C PHE A 324 3.23 4.38 -9.48
N ALA A 325 2.16 5.11 -9.17
CA ALA A 325 1.40 4.92 -7.94
C ALA A 325 0.63 3.58 -7.95
N GLY A 326 -0.05 3.25 -9.06
CA GLY A 326 -0.87 2.04 -9.21
C GLY A 326 -0.06 0.75 -9.32
N TYR A 327 1.03 0.81 -10.07
CA TYR A 327 1.93 -0.33 -10.35
C TYR A 327 3.39 0.09 -10.14
N PRO A 328 3.82 0.30 -8.88
CA PRO A 328 5.18 0.76 -8.60
C PRO A 328 6.22 -0.22 -9.15
N PRO A 329 7.37 0.29 -9.66
CA PRO A 329 8.43 -0.56 -10.20
C PRO A 329 8.98 -1.55 -9.16
N ARG A 330 9.60 -2.63 -9.63
CA ARG A 330 10.06 -3.73 -8.77
C ARG A 330 11.07 -3.28 -7.70
N ASP A 331 11.91 -2.31 -7.99
CA ASP A 331 12.84 -1.75 -7.00
C ASP A 331 12.11 -1.03 -5.86
N VAL A 332 11.03 -0.31 -6.15
CA VAL A 332 10.16 0.32 -5.14
C VAL A 332 9.52 -0.74 -4.24
N ILE A 333 8.99 -1.80 -4.83
CA ILE A 333 8.36 -2.88 -4.07
C ILE A 333 9.40 -3.62 -3.20
N THR A 334 10.59 -3.85 -3.74
CA THR A 334 11.67 -4.54 -3.05
C THR A 334 12.12 -3.79 -1.79
N ARG A 335 12.08 -2.44 -1.82
CA ARG A 335 12.37 -1.60 -0.64
C ARG A 335 11.16 -1.24 0.20
N SER A 336 10.02 -1.88 -0.02
CA SER A 336 8.80 -1.65 0.76
C SER A 336 8.52 -2.84 1.67
N ALA A 337 8.35 -2.56 2.96
CA ALA A 337 8.11 -3.56 3.99
C ALA A 337 6.63 -3.72 4.29
N ILE A 338 6.20 -4.95 4.56
CA ILE A 338 4.86 -5.26 5.08
C ILE A 338 4.83 -4.98 6.59
N MET A 339 3.75 -4.41 7.08
CA MET A 339 3.56 -4.18 8.51
C MET A 339 3.18 -5.45 9.25
N GLN A 340 3.92 -5.74 10.33
CA GLN A 340 3.61 -6.83 11.24
C GLN A 340 2.47 -6.48 12.20
N CYS A 341 1.71 -7.48 12.66
CA CYS A 341 0.78 -7.27 13.76
C CYS A 341 1.53 -7.06 15.06
N PHE A 342 1.12 -6.07 15.84
CA PHE A 342 1.66 -5.79 17.15
C PHE A 342 1.00 -6.69 18.20
N ASP A 343 1.77 -7.09 19.22
CA ASP A 343 1.22 -7.71 20.43
C ASP A 343 0.55 -6.65 21.35
N ASP A 344 -0.05 -7.09 22.46
CA ASP A 344 -0.79 -6.20 23.34
C ASP A 344 0.10 -5.17 24.05
N GLU A 345 1.35 -5.50 24.35
CA GLU A 345 2.29 -4.57 24.98
C GLU A 345 2.78 -3.52 23.98
N GLN A 346 3.13 -3.96 22.77
CA GLN A 346 3.48 -3.09 21.66
C GLN A 346 2.33 -2.15 21.32
N ASN A 347 1.10 -2.66 21.22
CA ASN A 347 -0.09 -1.84 20.96
C ASN A 347 -0.31 -0.79 22.04
N LYS A 348 -0.17 -1.13 23.33
CA LYS A 348 -0.29 -0.17 24.44
C LYS A 348 0.76 0.93 24.35
N ARG A 349 2.02 0.56 24.08
CA ARG A 349 3.13 1.50 23.99
C ARG A 349 2.94 2.47 22.84
N ILE A 350 2.66 1.94 21.65
CA ILE A 350 2.47 2.74 20.43
C ILE A 350 1.21 3.59 20.50
N SER A 351 0.11 3.08 21.08
CA SER A 351 -1.10 3.87 21.29
C SER A 351 -0.87 5.03 22.26
N ARG A 352 -0.06 4.82 23.32
CA ARG A 352 0.32 5.90 24.24
C ARG A 352 1.17 6.96 23.53
N MET A 353 2.17 6.53 22.79
CA MET A 353 2.99 7.42 21.93
C MET A 353 2.10 8.26 21.02
N TRP A 354 1.17 7.62 20.29
CA TRP A 354 0.27 8.32 19.37
C TRP A 354 -0.67 9.31 20.07
N THR A 355 -1.13 8.97 21.27
CA THR A 355 -1.93 9.89 22.10
C THR A 355 -1.11 11.14 22.44
N ASN A 356 0.16 10.99 22.80
CA ASN A 356 1.05 12.12 23.05
C ASN A 356 1.22 13.01 21.82
N ILE A 357 1.36 12.41 20.63
CA ILE A 357 1.46 13.15 19.36
C ILE A 357 0.19 13.93 19.05
N ARG A 358 -0.99 13.37 19.28
CA ARG A 358 -2.27 14.00 18.96
C ARG A 358 -2.72 15.04 19.97
N CYS A 359 -2.40 14.85 21.24
CA CYS A 359 -2.72 15.78 22.29
C CYS A 359 -1.64 16.87 22.37
N PHE A 360 -2.05 18.11 22.54
CA PHE A 360 -1.12 19.20 22.87
C PHE A 360 -0.46 18.88 24.20
N GLU A 361 0.85 19.08 24.31
CA GLU A 361 1.53 19.02 25.59
C GLU A 361 0.97 20.12 26.49
N TRP A 362 0.76 19.78 27.77
CA TRP A 362 0.28 20.73 28.77
C TRP A 362 1.21 21.91 28.99
N GLU A 363 2.46 21.79 28.51
CA GLU A 363 3.49 22.86 28.57
C GLU A 363 3.18 24.04 27.65
N ASP A 364 2.38 23.85 26.59
CA ASP A 364 1.94 24.93 25.69
C ASP A 364 0.74 25.74 26.23
N LEU A 365 0.22 25.39 27.41
CA LEU A 365 -0.96 26.04 28.01
C LEU A 365 -0.64 26.93 29.23
N PHE A 366 0.66 27.05 29.61
CA PHE A 366 1.06 27.88 30.74
C PHE A 366 2.24 28.83 30.36
#